data_2ff51729c9c7b185534fdbce8a3794e7
#
_entry.id   2ff51729c9c7b185534fdbce8a3794e7
#
_cell.length_a   1.000
_cell.length_b   1.000
_cell.length_c   1.000
_cell.angle_alpha   90.00
_cell.angle_beta   90.00
_cell.angle_gamma   90.00
#
_symmetry.space_group_name_H-M   'P 1'
#
loop_
_entity.id
_entity.type
_entity.pdbx_description
1 polymer ?
#
loop_
_entity_poly.entity_id
_entity_poly.type
_entity_poly.pdbx_seq_one_letter_code
_entity_poly.pdbx_strand_id
1 'polypeptide(L)'
;MKKVKVQAIDINKTFGGGNDKVVAISDFNLEVKENEFTVLVGPSGCGKSTFLYMVAGFEKPTSGKILLDGKPITKPGPDRGFVFQEFVLYPWRTVLNNVTFGLEIAGVPKEVGRERAMHLIEMVGLDGFENAYPHTLSGGMKQRVGIARALAYDPEVLLMDEPFGSLDAQTRKIMQGELIGIWEKMKKTVIFVTHSVIEATYLADKIIVMTARPGRVKGIVDVDLARPRDYTGKKYLRIRGEVLGLLEEEVMKSLGKTLGKT
;
A
#
# COMPACT_ATOMS: atom_id res chain seq x y z
N MET A 1 0.33 21.23 -13.29
CA MET A 1 0.13 19.75 -13.24
C MET A 1 1.03 19.18 -12.15
N LYS A 2 0.56 18.22 -11.32
CA LYS A 2 1.43 17.53 -10.36
C LYS A 2 2.46 16.68 -11.13
N LYS A 3 3.72 16.65 -10.66
CA LYS A 3 4.81 15.85 -11.21
C LYS A 3 4.51 14.36 -11.08
N VAL A 4 4.92 13.53 -12.05
CA VAL A 4 4.89 12.07 -11.93
C VAL A 4 5.99 11.65 -10.95
N LYS A 5 5.60 10.92 -9.91
CA LYS A 5 6.50 10.43 -8.85
C LYS A 5 6.96 9.01 -9.11
N VAL A 6 6.02 8.11 -9.37
CA VAL A 6 6.33 6.71 -9.74
C VAL A 6 5.75 6.44 -11.12
N GLN A 7 6.56 5.83 -12.00
CA GLN A 7 6.14 5.44 -13.33
C GLN A 7 6.51 3.98 -13.60
N ALA A 8 5.51 3.18 -13.94
CA ALA A 8 5.66 1.81 -14.43
C ALA A 8 5.44 1.79 -15.94
N ILE A 9 6.42 1.28 -16.69
CA ILE A 9 6.42 1.28 -18.16
C ILE A 9 6.56 -0.14 -18.65
N ASP A 10 5.54 -0.65 -19.35
CA ASP A 10 5.47 -1.95 -20.02
C ASP A 10 5.88 -3.12 -19.10
N ILE A 11 5.41 -3.09 -17.85
CA ILE A 11 5.78 -4.06 -16.83
C ILE A 11 5.18 -5.41 -17.14
N ASN A 12 6.07 -6.39 -17.24
CA ASN A 12 5.72 -7.80 -17.27
C ASN A 12 6.43 -8.54 -16.12
N LYS A 13 5.72 -9.46 -15.46
CA LYS A 13 6.28 -10.32 -14.42
C LYS A 13 5.81 -11.74 -14.59
N THR A 14 6.78 -12.64 -14.71
CA THR A 14 6.58 -14.07 -14.77
C THR A 14 7.40 -14.75 -13.68
N PHE A 15 6.81 -15.69 -12.99
CA PHE A 15 7.47 -16.58 -12.02
C PHE A 15 7.61 -17.98 -12.60
N GLY A 16 8.61 -18.73 -12.11
CA GLY A 16 8.90 -20.10 -12.55
C GLY A 16 9.52 -20.15 -13.94
N GLY A 17 9.73 -21.37 -14.43
CA GLY A 17 10.28 -21.67 -15.75
C GLY A 17 9.71 -22.98 -16.33
N GLY A 18 9.90 -23.23 -17.61
CA GLY A 18 9.39 -24.44 -18.24
C GLY A 18 7.86 -24.56 -18.13
N ASN A 19 7.37 -25.73 -17.67
CA ASN A 19 5.94 -26.02 -17.56
C ASN A 19 5.25 -25.31 -16.37
N ASP A 20 6.01 -24.80 -15.38
CA ASP A 20 5.47 -24.13 -14.18
C ASP A 20 5.44 -22.60 -14.31
N LYS A 21 5.50 -22.11 -15.54
CA LYS A 21 5.50 -20.69 -15.84
C LYS A 21 4.17 -20.02 -15.48
N VAL A 22 4.21 -19.03 -14.56
CA VAL A 22 3.05 -18.26 -14.14
C VAL A 22 3.24 -16.79 -14.51
N VAL A 23 2.45 -16.28 -15.46
CA VAL A 23 2.41 -14.85 -15.78
C VAL A 23 1.57 -14.15 -14.74
N ALA A 24 2.21 -13.40 -13.86
CA ALA A 24 1.54 -12.67 -12.78
C ALA A 24 1.03 -11.31 -13.26
N ILE A 25 1.83 -10.58 -14.02
CA ILE A 25 1.51 -9.24 -14.55
C ILE A 25 1.92 -9.20 -16.02
N SER A 26 1.11 -8.55 -16.87
CA SER A 26 1.36 -8.38 -18.30
C SER A 26 0.95 -6.98 -18.76
N ASP A 27 1.83 -6.32 -19.51
CA ASP A 27 1.60 -5.01 -20.14
C ASP A 27 1.03 -3.95 -19.17
N PHE A 28 1.59 -3.91 -17.95
CA PHE A 28 1.09 -3.02 -16.91
C PHE A 28 1.80 -1.67 -16.98
N ASN A 29 1.01 -0.63 -17.22
CA ASN A 29 1.45 0.75 -17.29
C ASN A 29 0.72 1.57 -16.23
N LEU A 30 1.45 2.38 -15.45
CA LEU A 30 0.87 3.21 -14.39
C LEU A 30 1.74 4.44 -14.12
N GLU A 31 1.06 5.58 -13.93
CA GLU A 31 1.66 6.81 -13.41
C GLU A 31 0.99 7.20 -12.10
N VAL A 32 1.81 7.39 -11.06
CA VAL A 32 1.41 7.92 -9.76
C VAL A 32 2.01 9.31 -9.61
N LYS A 33 1.16 10.29 -9.32
CA LYS A 33 1.59 11.69 -9.16
C LYS A 33 2.12 11.95 -7.74
N GLU A 34 2.93 12.96 -7.61
CA GLU A 34 3.43 13.43 -6.31
C GLU A 34 2.27 13.82 -5.38
N ASN A 35 2.35 13.37 -4.12
CA ASN A 35 1.31 13.58 -3.10
C ASN A 35 -0.08 13.09 -3.55
N GLU A 36 -0.13 11.99 -4.30
CA GLU A 36 -1.36 11.30 -4.69
C GLU A 36 -1.53 10.03 -3.85
N PHE A 37 -2.75 9.79 -3.39
CA PHE A 37 -3.12 8.53 -2.76
C PHE A 37 -3.71 7.61 -3.84
N THR A 38 -2.87 6.75 -4.42
CA THR A 38 -3.28 5.79 -5.46
C THR A 38 -3.58 4.44 -4.82
N VAL A 39 -4.75 3.87 -5.11
CA VAL A 39 -5.14 2.55 -4.62
C VAL A 39 -5.26 1.56 -5.77
N LEU A 40 -4.60 0.41 -5.64
CA LEU A 40 -4.77 -0.73 -6.54
C LEU A 40 -5.80 -1.68 -5.94
N VAL A 41 -6.83 -2.02 -6.70
CA VAL A 41 -7.87 -2.97 -6.30
C VAL A 41 -8.05 -4.04 -7.38
N GLY A 42 -8.32 -5.28 -6.97
CA GLY A 42 -8.50 -6.40 -7.89
C GLY A 42 -8.67 -7.72 -7.17
N PRO A 43 -9.04 -8.81 -7.88
CA PRO A 43 -9.20 -10.13 -7.31
C PRO A 43 -7.94 -10.64 -6.62
N SER A 44 -8.09 -11.60 -5.69
CA SER A 44 -6.94 -12.26 -5.07
C SER A 44 -6.06 -12.94 -6.13
N GLY A 45 -4.75 -12.82 -5.97
CA GLY A 45 -3.77 -13.40 -6.89
C GLY A 45 -3.63 -12.68 -8.25
N CYS A 46 -4.22 -11.51 -8.45
CA CYS A 46 -4.09 -10.73 -9.70
C CYS A 46 -2.75 -9.99 -9.85
N GLY A 47 -1.86 -10.03 -8.84
CA GLY A 47 -0.52 -9.43 -8.93
C GLY A 47 -0.34 -8.09 -8.21
N LYS A 48 -1.31 -7.62 -7.40
CA LYS A 48 -1.22 -6.34 -6.64
C LYS A 48 0.03 -6.26 -5.77
N SER A 49 0.21 -7.23 -4.87
CA SER A 49 1.40 -7.31 -4.00
C SER A 49 2.68 -7.48 -4.81
N THR A 50 2.63 -8.25 -5.90
CA THR A 50 3.78 -8.40 -6.81
C THR A 50 4.20 -7.06 -7.41
N PHE A 51 3.23 -6.25 -7.86
CA PHE A 51 3.52 -4.90 -8.36
C PHE A 51 4.12 -4.03 -7.24
N LEU A 52 3.54 -4.06 -6.05
CA LEU A 52 4.02 -3.29 -4.92
C LEU A 52 5.45 -3.68 -4.53
N TYR A 53 5.79 -4.98 -4.55
CA TYR A 53 7.14 -5.47 -4.28
C TYR A 53 8.15 -5.02 -5.35
N MET A 54 7.71 -4.92 -6.61
CA MET A 54 8.57 -4.36 -7.65
C MET A 54 8.83 -2.86 -7.44
N VAL A 55 7.82 -2.08 -7.02
CA VAL A 55 8.00 -0.66 -6.66
C VAL A 55 8.91 -0.53 -5.43
N ALA A 56 8.82 -1.43 -4.46
CA ALA A 56 9.71 -1.45 -3.29
C ALA A 56 11.17 -1.81 -3.64
N GLY A 57 11.37 -2.45 -4.80
CA GLY A 57 12.68 -2.99 -5.21
C GLY A 57 13.02 -4.35 -4.58
N PHE A 58 12.03 -5.03 -3.95
CA PHE A 58 12.18 -6.39 -3.42
C PHE A 58 12.14 -7.44 -4.53
N GLU A 59 11.46 -7.12 -5.64
CA GLU A 59 11.28 -7.97 -6.79
C GLU A 59 11.65 -7.20 -8.07
N LYS A 60 12.12 -7.89 -9.10
CA LYS A 60 12.44 -7.26 -10.38
C LYS A 60 11.38 -7.64 -11.42
N PRO A 61 10.95 -6.71 -12.29
CA PRO A 61 10.13 -7.08 -13.44
C PRO A 61 10.91 -8.03 -14.37
N THR A 62 10.19 -8.91 -15.08
CA THR A 62 10.78 -9.75 -16.12
C THR A 62 11.15 -8.91 -17.36
N SER A 63 10.32 -7.90 -17.68
CA SER A 63 10.59 -6.86 -18.66
C SER A 63 9.87 -5.56 -18.29
N GLY A 64 10.24 -4.46 -18.93
CA GLY A 64 9.79 -3.13 -18.57
C GLY A 64 10.66 -2.49 -17.49
N LYS A 65 10.24 -1.34 -16.98
CA LYS A 65 10.98 -0.59 -15.94
C LYS A 65 10.06 0.20 -15.04
N ILE A 66 10.44 0.31 -13.77
CA ILE A 66 9.78 1.17 -12.80
C ILE A 66 10.73 2.31 -12.44
N LEU A 67 10.23 3.52 -12.49
CA LEU A 67 11.00 4.73 -12.21
C LEU A 67 10.42 5.44 -10.98
N LEU A 68 11.31 5.96 -10.14
CA LEU A 68 11.00 6.93 -9.08
C LEU A 68 11.71 8.25 -9.44
N ASP A 69 10.95 9.33 -9.61
CA ASP A 69 11.47 10.61 -10.09
C ASP A 69 12.35 10.49 -11.37
N GLY A 70 11.94 9.62 -12.29
CA GLY A 70 12.66 9.36 -13.55
C GLY A 70 13.87 8.44 -13.41
N LYS A 71 14.24 8.00 -12.20
CA LYS A 71 15.38 7.08 -11.95
C LYS A 71 14.89 5.64 -11.80
N PRO A 72 15.54 4.64 -12.45
CA PRO A 72 15.15 3.25 -12.34
C PRO A 72 15.26 2.71 -10.90
N ILE A 73 14.22 2.01 -10.44
CA ILE A 73 14.24 1.25 -9.19
C ILE A 73 14.93 -0.10 -9.47
N THR A 74 16.07 -0.34 -8.82
CA THR A 74 16.86 -1.58 -9.00
C THR A 74 17.03 -2.39 -7.72
N LYS A 75 16.81 -1.76 -6.56
CA LYS A 75 16.97 -2.35 -5.22
C LYS A 75 16.09 -1.58 -4.20
N PRO A 76 15.86 -2.12 -3.00
CA PRO A 76 15.25 -1.38 -1.91
C PRO A 76 16.03 -0.10 -1.56
N GLY A 77 15.32 0.92 -1.09
CA GLY A 77 15.94 2.19 -0.70
C GLY A 77 15.11 2.92 0.37
N PRO A 78 15.73 3.86 1.11
CA PRO A 78 15.07 4.62 2.18
C PRO A 78 14.03 5.62 1.65
N ASP A 79 14.05 5.92 0.36
CA ASP A 79 13.08 6.75 -0.36
C ASP A 79 11.67 6.12 -0.45
N ARG A 80 11.54 4.82 -0.08
CA ARG A 80 10.29 4.07 -0.08
C ARG A 80 10.08 3.37 1.26
N GLY A 81 9.02 3.78 1.98
CA GLY A 81 8.55 3.08 3.17
C GLY A 81 7.61 1.95 2.78
N PHE A 82 7.68 0.81 3.47
CA PHE A 82 6.83 -0.35 3.20
C PHE A 82 6.07 -0.79 4.45
N VAL A 83 4.74 -0.92 4.34
CA VAL A 83 3.85 -1.47 5.35
C VAL A 83 3.31 -2.79 4.83
N PHE A 84 3.66 -3.88 5.51
CA PHE A 84 3.27 -5.24 5.13
C PHE A 84 1.85 -5.57 5.60
N GLN A 85 1.24 -6.58 4.98
CA GLN A 85 -0.06 -7.12 5.35
C GLN A 85 -0.04 -7.69 6.77
N GLU A 86 1.00 -8.44 7.11
CA GLU A 86 1.32 -8.81 8.49
C GLU A 86 2.12 -7.69 9.14
N PHE A 87 1.99 -7.50 10.45
CA PHE A 87 2.63 -6.37 11.15
C PHE A 87 4.17 -6.41 11.08
N VAL A 88 4.76 -7.61 10.95
CA VAL A 88 6.21 -7.89 10.85
C VAL A 88 7.03 -7.05 11.84
N LEU A 89 6.55 -6.93 13.08
CA LEU A 89 7.29 -6.24 14.14
C LEU A 89 8.34 -7.17 14.75
N TYR A 90 9.47 -6.61 15.15
CA TYR A 90 10.49 -7.36 15.89
C TYR A 90 9.98 -7.66 17.31
N PRO A 91 9.64 -8.91 17.66
CA PRO A 91 8.96 -9.23 18.91
C PRO A 91 9.80 -8.97 20.16
N TRP A 92 11.13 -8.93 20.01
CA TRP A 92 12.11 -8.65 21.08
C TRP A 92 12.45 -7.16 21.21
N ARG A 93 11.87 -6.29 20.41
CA ARG A 93 12.05 -4.84 20.47
C ARG A 93 10.78 -4.16 20.96
N THR A 94 10.93 -3.10 21.75
CA THR A 94 9.81 -2.24 22.15
C THR A 94 9.24 -1.48 20.94
N VAL A 95 8.13 -0.78 21.11
CA VAL A 95 7.53 0.11 20.10
C VAL A 95 8.59 1.11 19.62
N LEU A 96 9.22 1.85 20.54
CA LEU A 96 10.25 2.82 20.21
C LEU A 96 11.40 2.17 19.40
N ASN A 97 11.90 1.02 19.87
CA ASN A 97 13.01 0.36 19.20
C ASN A 97 12.62 -0.30 17.86
N ASN A 98 11.35 -0.61 17.64
CA ASN A 98 10.85 -1.01 16.33
C ASN A 98 10.88 0.18 15.36
N VAL A 99 10.48 1.37 15.80
CA VAL A 99 10.44 2.58 14.95
C VAL A 99 11.86 3.09 14.67
N THR A 100 12.78 3.08 15.67
CA THR A 100 14.16 3.54 15.48
C THR A 100 15.03 2.58 14.69
N PHE A 101 14.66 1.31 14.57
CA PHE A 101 15.54 0.26 14.01
C PHE A 101 16.16 0.63 12.67
N GLY A 102 15.35 1.12 11.77
CA GLY A 102 15.84 1.53 10.47
C GLY A 102 16.81 2.71 10.56
N LEU A 103 16.53 3.70 11.40
CA LEU A 103 17.40 4.85 11.62
C LEU A 103 18.75 4.44 12.23
N GLU A 104 18.76 3.44 13.13
CA GLU A 104 19.98 2.83 13.68
C GLU A 104 20.86 2.26 12.56
N ILE A 105 20.27 1.46 11.64
CA ILE A 105 20.99 0.89 10.49
C ILE A 105 21.54 1.98 9.56
N ALA A 106 20.81 3.08 9.39
CA ALA A 106 21.24 4.22 8.56
C ALA A 106 22.33 5.07 9.24
N GLY A 107 22.73 4.76 10.46
CA GLY A 107 23.74 5.50 11.21
C GLY A 107 23.26 6.87 11.71
N VAL A 108 21.94 7.07 11.83
CA VAL A 108 21.38 8.31 12.41
C VAL A 108 21.77 8.36 13.89
N PRO A 109 22.27 9.49 14.40
CA PRO A 109 22.60 9.65 15.83
C PRO A 109 21.43 9.27 16.72
N LYS A 110 21.70 8.53 17.80
CA LYS A 110 20.69 7.90 18.66
C LYS A 110 19.65 8.89 19.17
N GLU A 111 20.06 10.08 19.60
CA GLU A 111 19.16 11.10 20.14
C GLU A 111 18.23 11.64 19.04
N VAL A 112 18.75 11.90 17.85
CA VAL A 112 17.97 12.36 16.69
C VAL A 112 16.97 11.29 16.26
N GLY A 113 17.41 10.03 16.20
CA GLY A 113 16.54 8.90 15.86
C GLY A 113 15.43 8.70 16.90
N ARG A 114 15.75 8.86 18.20
CA ARG A 114 14.78 8.77 19.29
C ARG A 114 13.74 9.89 19.22
N GLU A 115 14.17 11.14 19.05
CA GLU A 115 13.27 12.29 18.93
C GLU A 115 12.29 12.11 17.77
N ARG A 116 12.81 11.73 16.60
CA ARG A 116 11.98 11.45 15.41
C ARG A 116 10.99 10.31 15.64
N ALA A 117 11.43 9.23 16.27
CA ALA A 117 10.56 8.10 16.57
C ALA A 117 9.47 8.46 17.58
N MET A 118 9.78 9.24 18.62
CA MET A 118 8.80 9.72 19.59
C MET A 118 7.72 10.58 18.93
N HIS A 119 8.11 11.51 18.07
CA HIS A 119 7.16 12.32 17.30
C HIS A 119 6.22 11.45 16.40
N LEU A 120 6.76 10.41 15.76
CA LEU A 120 5.95 9.50 14.94
C LEU A 120 5.02 8.62 15.79
N ILE A 121 5.47 8.18 16.98
CA ILE A 121 4.66 7.40 17.93
C ILE A 121 3.49 8.26 18.42
N GLU A 122 3.72 9.53 18.76
CA GLU A 122 2.69 10.49 19.08
C GLU A 122 1.71 10.68 17.89
N MET A 123 2.25 10.91 16.69
CA MET A 123 1.45 11.14 15.49
C MET A 123 0.49 9.98 15.18
N VAL A 124 0.88 8.73 15.48
CA VAL A 124 0.03 7.54 15.30
C VAL A 124 -0.79 7.20 16.54
N GLY A 125 -0.82 8.05 17.58
CA GLY A 125 -1.61 7.90 18.80
C GLY A 125 -1.20 6.69 19.64
N LEU A 126 0.11 6.51 19.85
CA LEU A 126 0.70 5.47 20.69
C LEU A 126 1.49 6.05 21.88
N ASP A 127 1.14 7.27 22.32
CA ASP A 127 1.72 7.88 23.51
C ASP A 127 1.55 6.97 24.73
N GLY A 128 2.61 6.83 25.53
CA GLY A 128 2.66 5.98 26.70
C GLY A 128 2.91 4.49 26.40
N PHE A 129 3.02 4.09 25.11
CA PHE A 129 3.33 2.71 24.70
C PHE A 129 4.73 2.53 24.15
N GLU A 130 5.61 3.51 24.28
CA GLU A 130 6.97 3.51 23.71
C GLU A 130 7.80 2.33 24.18
N ASN A 131 7.62 1.92 25.44
CA ASN A 131 8.33 0.80 26.06
C ASN A 131 7.56 -0.53 25.98
N ALA A 132 6.36 -0.54 25.41
CA ALA A 132 5.57 -1.77 25.24
C ALA A 132 6.18 -2.69 24.18
N TYR A 133 6.04 -4.00 24.37
CA TYR A 133 6.46 -5.00 23.39
C TYR A 133 5.29 -5.41 22.48
N PRO A 134 5.56 -5.87 21.24
CA PRO A 134 4.50 -6.23 20.28
C PRO A 134 3.45 -7.21 20.81
N HIS A 135 3.81 -8.16 21.67
CA HIS A 135 2.89 -9.16 22.22
C HIS A 135 1.82 -8.56 23.15
N THR A 136 2.07 -7.37 23.72
CA THR A 136 1.11 -6.67 24.60
C THR A 136 0.16 -5.72 23.85
N LEU A 137 0.35 -5.55 22.53
CA LEU A 137 -0.39 -4.60 21.72
C LEU A 137 -1.58 -5.27 21.02
N SER A 138 -2.68 -4.51 20.85
CA SER A 138 -3.77 -4.91 19.96
C SER A 138 -3.34 -4.93 18.48
N GLY A 139 -4.14 -5.56 17.61
CA GLY A 139 -3.86 -5.57 16.16
C GLY A 139 -3.74 -4.17 15.55
N GLY A 140 -4.66 -3.26 15.92
CA GLY A 140 -4.61 -1.87 15.47
C GLY A 140 -3.36 -1.13 15.96
N MET A 141 -2.95 -1.35 17.22
CA MET A 141 -1.72 -0.76 17.75
C MET A 141 -0.48 -1.27 17.02
N LYS A 142 -0.40 -2.58 16.73
CA LYS A 142 0.70 -3.17 15.94
C LYS A 142 0.78 -2.53 14.54
N GLN A 143 -0.37 -2.31 13.92
CA GLN A 143 -0.44 -1.65 12.62
C GLN A 143 0.09 -0.22 12.67
N ARG A 144 -0.28 0.54 13.69
CA ARG A 144 0.23 1.92 13.92
C ARG A 144 1.75 1.93 14.09
N VAL A 145 2.32 0.97 14.83
CA VAL A 145 3.78 0.81 14.93
C VAL A 145 4.40 0.53 13.56
N GLY A 146 3.79 -0.33 12.75
CA GLY A 146 4.24 -0.62 11.37
C GLY A 146 4.25 0.62 10.48
N ILE A 147 3.22 1.46 10.58
CA ILE A 147 3.12 2.73 9.85
C ILE A 147 4.20 3.71 10.35
N ALA A 148 4.34 3.90 11.66
CA ALA A 148 5.36 4.79 12.23
C ALA A 148 6.78 4.36 11.81
N ARG A 149 7.07 3.05 11.84
CA ARG A 149 8.34 2.49 11.38
C ARG A 149 8.61 2.77 9.90
N ALA A 150 7.59 2.60 9.04
CA ALA A 150 7.72 2.87 7.61
C ALA A 150 7.96 4.37 7.32
N LEU A 151 7.45 5.26 8.16
CA LEU A 151 7.61 6.71 8.06
C LEU A 151 8.92 7.22 8.68
N ALA A 152 9.62 6.41 9.49
CA ALA A 152 10.80 6.85 10.24
C ALA A 152 11.93 7.41 9.36
N TYR A 153 12.11 6.88 8.16
CA TYR A 153 13.08 7.39 7.18
C TYR A 153 12.65 8.64 6.43
N ASP A 154 11.44 9.14 6.65
CA ASP A 154 10.85 10.21 5.87
C ASP A 154 10.77 9.88 4.37
N PRO A 155 10.22 8.71 4.00
CA PRO A 155 10.21 8.26 2.62
C PRO A 155 9.41 9.21 1.73
N GLU A 156 9.76 9.23 0.44
CA GLU A 156 9.02 9.99 -0.57
C GLU A 156 7.75 9.26 -1.02
N VAL A 157 7.78 7.92 -0.98
CA VAL A 157 6.67 7.05 -1.33
C VAL A 157 6.40 6.06 -0.20
N LEU A 158 5.14 5.93 0.20
CA LEU A 158 4.67 4.95 1.17
C LEU A 158 3.90 3.85 0.42
N LEU A 159 4.39 2.63 0.56
CA LEU A 159 3.82 1.42 -0.05
C LEU A 159 3.10 0.62 1.03
N MET A 160 1.83 0.27 0.79
CA MET A 160 1.00 -0.43 1.77
C MET A 160 0.31 -1.64 1.14
N ASP A 161 0.63 -2.84 1.62
CA ASP A 161 0.07 -4.10 1.13
C ASP A 161 -1.02 -4.60 2.09
N GLU A 162 -2.28 -4.39 1.75
CA GLU A 162 -3.47 -4.78 2.52
C GLU A 162 -3.35 -4.51 4.04
N PRO A 163 -2.93 -3.30 4.48
CA PRO A 163 -2.50 -3.05 5.86
C PRO A 163 -3.63 -3.23 6.90
N PHE A 164 -4.88 -3.25 6.47
CA PHE A 164 -6.03 -3.39 7.36
C PHE A 164 -6.73 -4.75 7.24
N GLY A 165 -6.16 -5.70 6.47
CA GLY A 165 -6.78 -6.99 6.18
C GLY A 165 -7.05 -7.85 7.42
N SER A 166 -6.17 -7.79 8.43
CA SER A 166 -6.27 -8.56 9.68
C SER A 166 -7.12 -7.89 10.78
N LEU A 167 -7.63 -6.66 10.55
CA LEU A 167 -8.39 -5.91 11.54
C LEU A 167 -9.89 -6.18 11.40
N ASP A 168 -10.61 -6.17 12.54
CA ASP A 168 -12.06 -6.17 12.55
C ASP A 168 -12.64 -4.89 11.89
N ALA A 169 -13.92 -4.94 11.52
CA ALA A 169 -14.54 -3.88 10.71
C ALA A 169 -14.55 -2.51 11.41
N GLN A 170 -14.72 -2.47 12.75
CA GLN A 170 -14.77 -1.23 13.50
C GLN A 170 -13.39 -0.59 13.64
N THR A 171 -12.39 -1.39 14.05
CA THR A 171 -10.99 -0.96 14.14
C THR A 171 -10.47 -0.50 12.76
N ARG A 172 -10.81 -1.23 11.70
CA ARG A 172 -10.45 -0.88 10.33
C ARG A 172 -10.96 0.50 9.93
N LYS A 173 -12.23 0.81 10.21
CA LYS A 173 -12.82 2.12 9.91
C LYS A 173 -12.10 3.26 10.64
N ILE A 174 -11.76 3.06 11.90
CA ILE A 174 -11.00 4.03 12.72
C ILE A 174 -9.62 4.25 12.08
N MET A 175 -8.89 3.16 11.79
CA MET A 175 -7.55 3.20 11.21
C MET A 175 -7.49 3.88 9.84
N GLN A 176 -8.53 3.71 9.01
CA GLN A 176 -8.65 4.43 7.73
C GLN A 176 -8.74 5.94 7.93
N GLY A 177 -9.54 6.40 8.88
CA GLY A 177 -9.66 7.83 9.21
C GLY A 177 -8.33 8.40 9.72
N GLU A 178 -7.66 7.69 10.61
CA GLU A 178 -6.34 8.08 11.13
C GLU A 178 -5.27 8.13 10.05
N LEU A 179 -5.21 7.11 9.19
CA LEU A 179 -4.26 7.10 8.06
C LEU A 179 -4.44 8.33 7.16
N ILE A 180 -5.68 8.72 6.87
CA ILE A 180 -5.97 9.94 6.11
C ILE A 180 -5.47 11.17 6.86
N GLY A 181 -5.71 11.27 8.17
CA GLY A 181 -5.21 12.38 8.99
C GLY A 181 -3.68 12.49 9.00
N ILE A 182 -2.97 11.36 9.09
CA ILE A 182 -1.51 11.30 8.98
C ILE A 182 -1.07 11.73 7.58
N TRP A 183 -1.69 11.18 6.54
CA TRP A 183 -1.36 11.49 5.16
C TRP A 183 -1.58 12.97 4.80
N GLU A 184 -2.66 13.59 5.27
CA GLU A 184 -2.95 15.01 5.05
C GLU A 184 -1.89 15.92 5.68
N LYS A 185 -1.33 15.52 6.82
CA LYS A 185 -0.23 16.26 7.50
C LYS A 185 1.10 16.10 6.75
N MET A 186 1.42 14.88 6.32
CA MET A 186 2.74 14.55 5.77
C MET A 186 2.85 14.76 4.26
N LYS A 187 1.73 14.78 3.53
CA LYS A 187 1.67 14.96 2.07
C LYS A 187 2.63 14.00 1.32
N LYS A 188 2.59 12.72 1.66
CA LYS A 188 3.39 11.69 0.99
C LYS A 188 2.66 11.10 -0.22
N THR A 189 3.40 10.63 -1.22
CA THR A 189 2.85 9.79 -2.27
C THR A 189 2.56 8.42 -1.71
N VAL A 190 1.36 7.88 -1.91
CA VAL A 190 0.95 6.58 -1.37
C VAL A 190 0.53 5.65 -2.51
N ILE A 191 1.02 4.41 -2.49
CA ILE A 191 0.50 3.30 -3.28
C ILE A 191 -0.04 2.26 -2.30
N PHE A 192 -1.34 2.08 -2.31
CA PHE A 192 -2.07 1.22 -1.38
C PHE A 192 -2.71 0.06 -2.13
N VAL A 193 -2.55 -1.14 -1.63
CA VAL A 193 -3.17 -2.35 -2.18
C VAL A 193 -4.29 -2.81 -1.27
N THR A 194 -5.43 -3.14 -1.84
CA THR A 194 -6.56 -3.74 -1.11
C THR A 194 -7.43 -4.59 -2.05
N HIS A 195 -8.24 -5.47 -1.47
CA HIS A 195 -9.35 -6.13 -2.16
C HIS A 195 -10.71 -5.47 -1.84
N SER A 196 -10.74 -4.46 -0.97
CA SER A 196 -11.96 -3.78 -0.54
C SER A 196 -12.24 -2.52 -1.35
N VAL A 197 -13.35 -2.54 -2.11
CA VAL A 197 -13.82 -1.35 -2.86
C VAL A 197 -14.18 -0.20 -1.92
N ILE A 198 -14.68 -0.51 -0.72
CA ILE A 198 -15.02 0.50 0.29
C ILE A 198 -13.75 1.25 0.72
N GLU A 199 -12.66 0.51 1.02
CA GLU A 199 -11.36 1.12 1.34
C GLU A 199 -10.83 1.96 0.18
N ALA A 200 -10.83 1.39 -1.03
CA ALA A 200 -10.37 2.08 -2.22
C ALA A 200 -11.13 3.40 -2.42
N THR A 201 -12.46 3.37 -2.38
CA THR A 201 -13.28 4.58 -2.57
C THR A 201 -13.09 5.58 -1.42
N TYR A 202 -12.83 5.12 -0.19
CA TYR A 202 -12.64 6.01 0.96
C TYR A 202 -11.27 6.68 0.98
N LEU A 203 -10.21 5.96 0.59
CA LEU A 203 -8.84 6.43 0.75
C LEU A 203 -8.29 7.14 -0.50
N ALA A 204 -8.62 6.66 -1.70
CA ALA A 204 -7.91 7.02 -2.93
C ALA A 204 -8.21 8.44 -3.45
N ASP A 205 -7.22 9.07 -4.08
CA ASP A 205 -7.44 10.12 -5.09
C ASP A 205 -7.61 9.46 -6.47
N LYS A 206 -6.98 8.30 -6.70
CA LYS A 206 -7.06 7.50 -7.92
C LYS A 206 -7.15 6.02 -7.60
N ILE A 207 -8.09 5.33 -8.20
CA ILE A 207 -8.26 3.88 -8.08
C ILE A 207 -7.85 3.22 -9.39
N ILE A 208 -6.96 2.23 -9.29
CA ILE A 208 -6.54 1.38 -10.39
C ILE A 208 -7.21 0.03 -10.21
N VAL A 209 -8.11 -0.32 -11.11
CA VAL A 209 -8.76 -1.64 -11.12
C VAL A 209 -7.93 -2.59 -11.96
N MET A 210 -7.51 -3.72 -11.37
CA MET A 210 -6.70 -4.73 -12.05
C MET A 210 -7.56 -5.90 -12.52
N THR A 211 -7.20 -6.46 -13.70
CA THR A 211 -7.79 -7.70 -14.21
C THR A 211 -7.42 -8.89 -13.33
N ALA A 212 -8.18 -9.99 -13.42
CA ALA A 212 -7.72 -11.30 -12.96
C ALA A 212 -6.41 -11.70 -13.69
N ARG A 213 -5.70 -12.71 -13.14
CA ARG A 213 -4.40 -13.16 -13.69
C ARG A 213 -4.45 -13.46 -15.19
N PRO A 214 -3.53 -12.91 -16.00
CA PRO A 214 -2.46 -11.98 -15.64
C PRO A 214 -2.99 -10.59 -15.33
N GLY A 215 -2.41 -9.94 -14.29
CA GLY A 215 -2.79 -8.60 -13.87
C GLY A 215 -2.45 -7.55 -14.92
N ARG A 216 -3.45 -6.81 -15.35
CA ARG A 216 -3.35 -5.64 -16.24
C ARG A 216 -4.16 -4.50 -15.64
N VAL A 217 -3.94 -3.28 -16.07
CA VAL A 217 -4.84 -2.18 -15.75
C VAL A 217 -6.13 -2.37 -16.55
N LYS A 218 -7.25 -2.63 -15.86
CA LYS A 218 -8.57 -2.72 -16.48
C LYS A 218 -9.24 -1.37 -16.62
N GLY A 219 -9.11 -0.54 -15.61
CA GLY A 219 -9.68 0.80 -15.58
C GLY A 219 -9.02 1.67 -14.53
N ILE A 220 -9.13 2.97 -14.72
CA ILE A 220 -8.65 4.01 -13.80
C ILE A 220 -9.85 4.87 -13.45
N VAL A 221 -10.11 5.04 -12.15
CA VAL A 221 -11.22 5.85 -11.64
C VAL A 221 -10.64 6.95 -10.76
N ASP A 222 -10.81 8.20 -11.16
CA ASP A 222 -10.45 9.37 -10.36
C ASP A 222 -11.51 9.63 -9.28
N VAL A 223 -11.05 9.87 -8.05
CA VAL A 223 -11.94 10.09 -6.89
C VAL A 223 -11.87 11.54 -6.46
N ASP A 224 -12.60 12.38 -7.19
CA ASP A 224 -12.77 13.80 -6.87
C ASP A 224 -13.83 13.98 -5.77
N LEU A 225 -13.44 13.67 -4.53
CA LEU A 225 -14.25 13.82 -3.31
C LEU A 225 -13.43 14.49 -2.22
N ALA A 226 -14.01 15.52 -1.59
CA ALA A 226 -13.42 16.12 -0.41
C ALA A 226 -13.28 15.11 0.74
N ARG A 227 -12.32 15.30 1.61
CA ARG A 227 -12.12 14.52 2.84
C ARG A 227 -12.56 15.36 4.06
N PRO A 228 -13.12 14.77 5.13
CA PRO A 228 -13.49 13.35 5.26
C PRO A 228 -14.66 12.96 4.34
N ARG A 229 -14.63 11.75 3.80
CA ARG A 229 -15.64 11.27 2.84
C ARG A 229 -16.87 10.72 3.54
N ASP A 230 -18.04 11.11 3.04
CA ASP A 230 -19.31 10.55 3.47
C ASP A 230 -19.64 9.28 2.68
N TYR A 231 -19.67 8.14 3.37
CA TYR A 231 -19.99 6.81 2.81
C TYR A 231 -21.41 6.72 2.19
N THR A 232 -22.31 7.64 2.57
CA THR A 232 -23.70 7.68 2.13
C THR A 232 -23.95 8.68 1.01
N GLY A 233 -22.96 9.52 0.72
CA GLY A 233 -23.05 10.57 -0.29
C GLY A 233 -23.27 10.02 -1.70
N LYS A 234 -24.16 10.62 -2.48
CA LYS A 234 -24.50 10.19 -3.84
C LYS A 234 -23.26 10.04 -4.77
N LYS A 235 -22.32 10.98 -4.69
CA LYS A 235 -21.07 10.94 -5.47
C LYS A 235 -20.19 9.74 -5.04
N TYR A 236 -20.08 9.48 -3.74
CA TYR A 236 -19.35 8.34 -3.21
C TYR A 236 -19.94 7.02 -3.70
N LEU A 237 -21.27 6.86 -3.58
CA LEU A 237 -21.98 5.65 -4.02
C LEU A 237 -21.85 5.41 -5.53
N ARG A 238 -21.84 6.48 -6.34
CA ARG A 238 -21.63 6.38 -7.79
C ARG A 238 -20.22 5.86 -8.11
N ILE A 239 -19.17 6.45 -7.53
CA ILE A 239 -17.78 6.01 -7.73
C ILE A 239 -17.59 4.57 -7.27
N ARG A 240 -18.13 4.24 -6.09
CA ARG A 240 -18.11 2.86 -5.57
C ARG A 240 -18.80 1.89 -6.54
N GLY A 241 -19.96 2.25 -7.09
CA GLY A 241 -20.67 1.44 -8.07
C GLY A 241 -19.88 1.23 -9.36
N GLU A 242 -19.20 2.27 -9.87
CA GLU A 242 -18.31 2.19 -11.02
C GLU A 242 -17.15 1.18 -10.80
N VAL A 243 -16.45 1.29 -9.65
CA VAL A 243 -15.37 0.37 -9.30
C VAL A 243 -15.88 -1.06 -9.13
N LEU A 244 -17.05 -1.24 -8.48
CA LEU A 244 -17.70 -2.56 -8.33
C LEU A 244 -18.01 -3.19 -9.69
N GLY A 245 -18.61 -2.44 -10.62
CA GLY A 245 -18.94 -2.94 -11.96
C GLY A 245 -17.69 -3.43 -12.72
N LEU A 246 -16.59 -2.67 -12.64
CA LEU A 246 -15.32 -3.10 -13.23
C LEU A 246 -14.78 -4.39 -12.58
N LEU A 247 -14.94 -4.58 -11.28
CA LEU A 247 -14.44 -5.75 -10.55
C LEU A 247 -15.31 -6.99 -10.74
N GLU A 248 -16.64 -6.85 -10.75
CA GLU A 248 -17.57 -7.99 -10.88
C GLU A 248 -17.29 -8.81 -12.14
N GLU A 249 -17.02 -8.15 -13.28
CA GLU A 249 -16.62 -8.84 -14.50
C GLU A 249 -15.34 -9.68 -14.32
N GLU A 250 -14.38 -9.21 -13.56
CA GLU A 250 -13.11 -9.92 -13.33
C GLU A 250 -13.27 -11.07 -12.32
N VAL A 251 -14.09 -10.88 -11.29
CA VAL A 251 -14.43 -11.94 -10.35
C VAL A 251 -15.18 -13.06 -11.07
N MET A 252 -16.16 -12.74 -11.91
CA MET A 252 -16.90 -13.74 -12.70
C MET A 252 -15.99 -14.50 -13.67
N LYS A 253 -15.06 -13.83 -14.34
CA LYS A 253 -14.05 -14.50 -15.17
C LYS A 253 -13.17 -15.46 -14.38
N SER A 254 -12.76 -15.07 -13.16
CA SER A 254 -11.93 -15.90 -12.30
C SER A 254 -12.66 -17.15 -11.80
N LEU A 255 -13.94 -17.01 -11.43
CA LEU A 255 -14.81 -18.13 -11.03
C LEU A 255 -15.12 -19.07 -12.20
N GLY A 256 -15.41 -18.55 -13.39
CA GLY A 256 -15.65 -19.34 -14.59
C GLY A 256 -14.45 -20.20 -14.99
N LYS A 257 -13.22 -19.73 -14.78
CA LYS A 257 -11.99 -20.53 -14.96
C LYS A 257 -11.83 -21.63 -13.90
N THR A 258 -12.38 -21.45 -12.72
CA THR A 258 -12.32 -22.45 -11.63
C THR A 258 -13.38 -23.54 -11.83
N LEU A 259 -14.56 -23.20 -12.35
CA LEU A 259 -15.65 -24.15 -12.63
C LEU A 259 -15.43 -24.96 -13.91
N GLY A 260 -14.59 -24.52 -14.83
CA GLY A 260 -14.26 -25.22 -16.08
C GLY A 260 -13.07 -26.19 -15.99
N LYS A 261 -12.54 -26.47 -14.79
CA LYS A 261 -11.43 -27.39 -14.52
C LYS A 261 -11.81 -28.58 -13.64
N THR A 262 -13.11 -28.91 -13.60
CA THR A 262 -13.60 -30.19 -13.04
C THR A 262 -13.88 -31.16 -14.14
#